data_e7a3707b66252d5a82babf50e9021a93
#
_entry.id   e7a3707b66252d5a82babf50e9021a93
#
_cell.length_a   1.000
_cell.length_b   1.000
_cell.length_c   1.000
_cell.angle_alpha   90.00
_cell.angle_beta   90.00
_cell.angle_gamma   90.00
#
_symmetry.space_group_name_H-M   'P 1'
#
loop_
_entity.id
_entity.type
_entity.pdbx_description
1 polymer ?
#
loop_
_entity_poly.entity_id
_entity_poly.type
_entity_poly.pdbx_seq_one_letter_code
_entity_poly.pdbx_strand_id
1 'polypeptide(L)'
;PSLNELPAIAPLTDPFAWSDGSGRSVDFKDWERRRNEIGAEIQHYEIGEKPSRPDTITATYVDGLLTVNVTENGQTLTITSKIILPEGTGPFPAVIGIGRGSGSLPADIFASRGIAQIPFNYGNVMAWQQKRGNEPINKLYPNLVHMGAYAAWSWGVSRLIDGMELVAKDLPIDFKRLAITGCSFAGKMALFAAAFDERIALCIAQESGGGGAAARRVSETLGKVETLGKTSHEWFMESLFQFSNDVP
;
A
#
# COMPACT_ATOMS: atom_id res chain seq x y z
N PRO A 1 -26.83 -5.62 -10.59
CA PRO A 1 -27.20 -7.03 -10.63
C PRO A 1 -26.96 -7.69 -9.28
N SER A 2 -27.78 -8.67 -8.92
CA SER A 2 -27.51 -9.52 -7.76
C SER A 2 -26.32 -10.43 -8.06
N LEU A 3 -25.70 -11.02 -7.02
CA LEU A 3 -24.56 -11.93 -7.19
C LEU A 3 -24.85 -13.08 -8.17
N ASN A 4 -26.05 -13.62 -8.11
CA ASN A 4 -26.48 -14.74 -8.96
C ASN A 4 -26.69 -14.35 -10.44
N GLU A 5 -26.69 -13.06 -10.75
CA GLU A 5 -26.83 -12.52 -12.12
C GLU A 5 -25.47 -12.16 -12.73
N LEU A 6 -24.38 -12.23 -11.95
CA LEU A 6 -23.05 -11.96 -12.46
C LEU A 6 -22.58 -13.09 -13.37
N PRO A 7 -21.95 -12.78 -14.52
CA PRO A 7 -21.44 -13.80 -15.42
C PRO A 7 -20.24 -14.52 -14.80
N ALA A 8 -20.17 -15.82 -14.92
CA ALA A 8 -18.96 -16.58 -14.62
C ALA A 8 -17.91 -16.35 -15.72
N ILE A 9 -16.86 -15.58 -15.41
CA ILE A 9 -15.79 -15.24 -16.35
C ILE A 9 -14.52 -15.98 -15.93
N ALA A 10 -14.21 -17.10 -16.56
CA ALA A 10 -13.04 -17.93 -16.25
C ALA A 10 -11.69 -17.31 -16.67
N PRO A 11 -11.52 -16.72 -17.87
CA PRO A 11 -10.24 -16.15 -18.27
C PRO A 11 -9.91 -14.89 -17.47
N LEU A 12 -8.60 -14.63 -17.30
CA LEU A 12 -8.13 -13.35 -16.77
C LEU A 12 -8.56 -12.21 -17.69
N THR A 13 -8.87 -11.08 -17.08
CA THR A 13 -9.16 -9.85 -17.82
C THR A 13 -7.92 -9.41 -18.62
N ASP A 14 -8.09 -8.98 -19.85
CA ASP A 14 -7.02 -8.36 -20.62
C ASP A 14 -6.58 -7.06 -19.92
N PRO A 15 -5.33 -6.97 -19.42
CA PRO A 15 -4.87 -5.78 -18.68
C PRO A 15 -4.82 -4.53 -19.55
N PHE A 16 -4.91 -4.66 -20.88
CA PHE A 16 -4.89 -3.56 -21.82
C PHE A 16 -6.28 -3.19 -22.38
N ALA A 17 -7.33 -3.94 -22.05
CA ALA A 17 -8.70 -3.56 -22.41
C ALA A 17 -9.15 -2.32 -21.65
N TRP A 18 -9.83 -1.39 -22.36
CA TRP A 18 -10.45 -0.24 -21.70
C TRP A 18 -11.62 -0.66 -20.81
N SER A 19 -11.75 -0.01 -19.67
CA SER A 19 -12.82 -0.32 -18.70
C SER A 19 -14.23 0.00 -19.24
N ASP A 20 -14.33 0.92 -20.19
CA ASP A 20 -15.58 1.29 -20.85
C ASP A 20 -15.97 0.37 -22.02
N GLY A 21 -15.18 -0.66 -22.31
CA GLY A 21 -15.43 -1.60 -23.41
C GLY A 21 -15.16 -1.04 -24.82
N SER A 22 -14.57 0.14 -24.96
CA SER A 22 -14.31 0.81 -26.25
C SER A 22 -13.13 0.22 -27.04
N GLY A 23 -12.55 -0.88 -26.56
CA GLY A 23 -11.40 -1.56 -27.20
C GLY A 23 -10.26 -1.76 -26.22
N ARG A 24 -9.02 -1.62 -26.71
CA ARG A 24 -7.81 -1.83 -25.91
C ARG A 24 -6.71 -0.84 -26.23
N SER A 25 -5.82 -0.62 -25.24
CA SER A 25 -4.55 0.09 -25.45
C SER A 25 -3.65 -0.70 -26.41
N VAL A 26 -3.07 -0.01 -27.36
CA VAL A 26 -2.14 -0.58 -28.37
C VAL A 26 -0.82 0.19 -28.43
N ASP A 27 -0.70 1.29 -27.67
CA ASP A 27 0.46 2.17 -27.66
C ASP A 27 0.83 2.51 -26.20
N PHE A 28 2.14 2.62 -25.91
CA PHE A 28 2.62 2.98 -24.59
C PHE A 28 2.10 4.35 -24.10
N LYS A 29 1.85 5.29 -24.99
CA LYS A 29 1.25 6.60 -24.66
C LYS A 29 -0.13 6.49 -24.00
N ASP A 30 -0.84 5.37 -24.22
CA ASP A 30 -2.16 5.11 -23.65
C ASP A 30 -2.08 4.58 -22.21
N TRP A 31 -0.86 4.22 -21.75
CA TRP A 31 -0.66 3.56 -20.46
C TRP A 31 -1.13 4.39 -19.27
N GLU A 32 -0.98 5.71 -19.33
CA GLU A 32 -1.45 6.60 -18.25
C GLU A 32 -2.97 6.43 -18.02
N ARG A 33 -3.76 6.47 -19.12
CA ARG A 33 -5.20 6.22 -19.03
C ARG A 33 -5.49 4.85 -18.44
N ARG A 34 -4.87 3.79 -18.97
CA ARG A 34 -5.15 2.41 -18.54
C ARG A 34 -4.77 2.18 -17.07
N ARG A 35 -3.63 2.69 -16.66
CA ARG A 35 -3.19 2.64 -15.27
C ARG A 35 -4.19 3.32 -14.34
N ASN A 36 -4.69 4.48 -14.72
CA ASN A 36 -5.67 5.23 -13.93
C ASN A 36 -7.01 4.49 -13.83
N GLU A 37 -7.47 3.86 -14.91
CA GLU A 37 -8.66 3.00 -14.90
C GLU A 37 -8.50 1.82 -13.92
N ILE A 38 -7.39 1.08 -14.01
CA ILE A 38 -7.08 -0.03 -13.11
C ILE A 38 -7.02 0.46 -11.65
N GLY A 39 -6.33 1.57 -11.40
CA GLY A 39 -6.24 2.15 -10.06
C GLY A 39 -7.60 2.55 -9.48
N ALA A 40 -8.47 3.11 -10.31
CA ALA A 40 -9.83 3.45 -9.91
C ALA A 40 -10.67 2.21 -9.58
N GLU A 41 -10.57 1.17 -10.41
CA GLU A 41 -11.27 -0.11 -10.17
C GLU A 41 -10.81 -0.81 -8.89
N ILE A 42 -9.50 -0.87 -8.65
CA ILE A 42 -8.93 -1.44 -7.41
C ILE A 42 -9.45 -0.69 -6.19
N GLN A 43 -9.44 0.64 -6.23
CA GLN A 43 -9.96 1.46 -5.13
C GLN A 43 -11.46 1.27 -4.95
N HIS A 44 -12.23 1.25 -6.04
CA HIS A 44 -13.68 1.14 -5.96
C HIS A 44 -14.17 -0.23 -5.47
N TYR A 45 -13.53 -1.32 -5.91
CA TYR A 45 -14.04 -2.67 -5.68
C TYR A 45 -13.26 -3.45 -4.62
N GLU A 46 -11.98 -3.18 -4.41
CA GLU A 46 -11.12 -4.06 -3.62
C GLU A 46 -10.66 -3.47 -2.30
N ILE A 47 -10.00 -2.29 -2.31
CA ILE A 47 -9.33 -1.77 -1.11
C ILE A 47 -9.97 -0.52 -0.51
N GLY A 48 -10.81 0.17 -1.24
CA GLY A 48 -11.36 1.47 -0.84
C GLY A 48 -10.51 2.64 -1.35
N GLU A 49 -11.09 3.83 -1.31
CA GLU A 49 -10.43 5.03 -1.79
C GLU A 49 -9.29 5.46 -0.86
N LYS A 50 -8.10 5.62 -1.42
CA LYS A 50 -6.96 6.20 -0.71
C LYS A 50 -7.20 7.72 -0.59
N PRO A 51 -7.28 8.28 0.64
CA PRO A 51 -7.48 9.71 0.83
C PRO A 51 -6.37 10.53 0.15
N SER A 52 -6.74 11.71 -0.33
CA SER A 52 -5.79 12.66 -0.89
C SER A 52 -4.76 13.10 0.15
N ARG A 53 -3.73 13.81 -0.32
CA ARG A 53 -2.73 14.41 0.59
C ARG A 53 -3.40 15.52 1.41
N PRO A 54 -3.33 15.46 2.75
CA PRO A 54 -3.85 16.52 3.61
C PRO A 54 -3.08 17.85 3.45
N ASP A 55 -3.74 18.95 3.72
CA ASP A 55 -3.12 20.27 3.63
C ASP A 55 -2.06 20.50 4.71
N THR A 56 -2.27 19.95 5.91
CA THR A 56 -1.37 20.16 7.04
C THR A 56 -0.59 18.91 7.39
N ILE A 57 0.69 18.92 7.06
CA ILE A 57 1.66 17.89 7.44
C ILE A 57 2.89 18.59 7.99
N THR A 58 3.32 18.17 9.18
CA THR A 58 4.58 18.63 9.80
C THR A 58 5.44 17.43 10.13
N ALA A 59 6.75 17.62 10.14
CA ALA A 59 7.69 16.56 10.50
C ALA A 59 8.88 17.09 11.27
N THR A 60 9.45 16.23 12.11
CA THR A 60 10.73 16.42 12.78
C THR A 60 11.58 15.17 12.65
N TYR A 61 12.90 15.35 12.56
CA TYR A 61 13.85 14.24 12.57
C TYR A 61 14.93 14.54 13.62
N VAL A 62 14.91 13.78 14.72
CA VAL A 62 15.80 13.99 15.87
C VAL A 62 16.31 12.62 16.35
N ASP A 63 17.62 12.48 16.53
CA ASP A 63 18.26 11.25 17.01
C ASP A 63 17.82 9.99 16.27
N GLY A 64 17.66 10.09 14.95
CA GLY A 64 17.22 9.00 14.07
C GLY A 64 15.71 8.69 14.15
N LEU A 65 14.93 9.43 14.93
CA LEU A 65 13.47 9.30 14.98
C LEU A 65 12.82 10.35 14.09
N LEU A 66 12.15 9.89 13.05
CA LEU A 66 11.21 10.69 12.27
C LEU A 66 9.84 10.66 12.93
N THR A 67 9.28 11.85 13.15
CA THR A 67 7.90 12.03 13.63
C THR A 67 7.15 12.87 12.61
N VAL A 68 6.06 12.33 12.07
CA VAL A 68 5.21 13.01 11.09
C VAL A 68 3.83 13.20 11.70
N ASN A 69 3.37 14.44 11.79
CA ASN A 69 2.02 14.77 12.24
C ASN A 69 1.19 15.20 11.03
N VAL A 70 0.07 14.55 10.88
CA VAL A 70 -0.90 14.80 9.80
C VAL A 70 -2.18 15.31 10.42
N THR A 71 -2.59 16.51 10.06
CA THR A 71 -3.81 17.13 10.60
C THR A 71 -4.85 17.31 9.51
N GLU A 72 -6.05 16.83 9.79
CA GLU A 72 -7.22 16.90 8.93
C GLU A 72 -8.47 17.01 9.80
N ASN A 73 -9.44 17.82 9.41
CA ASN A 73 -10.68 18.03 10.17
C ASN A 73 -10.47 18.37 11.67
N GLY A 74 -9.41 19.11 12.00
CA GLY A 74 -9.05 19.47 13.37
C GLY A 74 -8.52 18.31 14.23
N GLN A 75 -8.29 17.14 13.65
CA GLN A 75 -7.70 15.95 14.29
C GLN A 75 -6.29 15.72 13.79
N THR A 76 -5.44 15.16 14.64
CA THR A 76 -4.05 14.85 14.28
C THR A 76 -3.76 13.37 14.44
N LEU A 77 -3.14 12.78 13.43
CA LEU A 77 -2.55 11.45 13.45
C LEU A 77 -1.02 11.58 13.38
N THR A 78 -0.32 10.83 14.22
CA THR A 78 1.14 10.82 14.26
C THR A 78 1.68 9.49 13.73
N ILE A 79 2.60 9.57 12.77
CA ILE A 79 3.36 8.43 12.25
C ILE A 79 4.81 8.59 12.71
N THR A 80 5.39 7.52 13.26
CA THR A 80 6.78 7.52 13.72
C THR A 80 7.60 6.44 13.03
N SER A 81 8.86 6.74 12.74
CA SER A 81 9.81 5.79 12.18
C SER A 81 11.21 6.01 12.76
N LYS A 82 11.79 4.97 13.36
CA LYS A 82 13.19 4.97 13.78
C LYS A 82 14.06 4.55 12.60
N ILE A 83 14.57 5.53 11.88
CA ILE A 83 15.36 5.33 10.66
C ILE A 83 16.75 4.83 11.02
N ILE A 84 17.24 3.83 10.30
CA ILE A 84 18.59 3.27 10.44
C ILE A 84 19.38 3.72 9.21
N LEU A 85 20.30 4.63 9.42
CA LEU A 85 21.23 5.08 8.40
C LEU A 85 22.47 4.18 8.36
N PRO A 86 23.01 3.88 7.17
CA PRO A 86 24.30 3.21 7.06
C PRO A 86 25.45 4.19 7.43
N GLU A 87 26.65 3.67 7.57
CA GLU A 87 27.84 4.50 7.73
C GLU A 87 28.11 5.35 6.48
N GLY A 88 28.62 6.56 6.66
CA GLY A 88 28.97 7.48 5.59
C GLY A 88 28.13 8.78 5.62
N THR A 89 28.24 9.57 4.57
CA THR A 89 27.65 10.92 4.50
C THR A 89 26.34 11.00 3.68
N GLY A 90 25.99 9.98 2.90
CA GLY A 90 24.81 10.00 2.01
C GLY A 90 24.96 10.95 0.81
N PRO A 91 23.90 11.24 0.05
CA PRO A 91 22.54 10.70 0.26
C PRO A 91 22.45 9.19 -0.05
N PHE A 92 21.80 8.46 0.83
CA PHE A 92 21.68 7.01 0.74
C PHE A 92 20.43 6.57 -0.02
N PRO A 93 20.50 5.53 -0.87
CA PRO A 93 19.30 4.81 -1.27
C PRO A 93 18.59 4.27 -0.02
N ALA A 94 17.29 4.13 -0.07
CA ALA A 94 16.54 3.72 1.11
C ALA A 94 15.48 2.67 0.79
N VAL A 95 15.17 1.85 1.80
CA VAL A 95 14.07 0.90 1.75
C VAL A 95 13.09 1.16 2.90
N ILE A 96 11.81 1.31 2.56
CA ILE A 96 10.72 1.28 3.54
C ILE A 96 10.37 -0.17 3.78
N GLY A 97 10.60 -0.64 5.00
CA GLY A 97 10.23 -1.99 5.42
C GLY A 97 8.95 -1.99 6.23
N ILE A 98 8.00 -2.84 5.85
CA ILE A 98 6.74 -2.95 6.58
C ILE A 98 6.97 -3.64 7.93
N GLY A 99 6.69 -2.94 9.01
CA GLY A 99 6.87 -3.38 10.40
C GLY A 99 8.31 -3.27 10.90
N ARG A 100 9.31 -3.67 10.09
CA ARG A 100 10.75 -3.55 10.37
C ARG A 100 11.45 -2.85 9.23
N GLY A 101 12.61 -2.24 9.47
CA GLY A 101 13.32 -1.45 8.46
C GLY A 101 13.66 -2.17 7.16
N SER A 102 13.90 -3.48 7.23
CA SER A 102 14.15 -4.35 6.08
C SER A 102 12.96 -5.25 5.70
N GLY A 103 11.78 -5.04 6.30
CA GLY A 103 10.67 -5.97 6.18
C GLY A 103 11.08 -7.37 6.65
N SER A 104 10.88 -8.39 5.82
CA SER A 104 11.30 -9.78 6.08
C SER A 104 12.67 -10.13 5.48
N LEU A 105 13.31 -9.21 4.76
CA LEU A 105 14.63 -9.43 4.17
C LEU A 105 15.75 -9.30 5.23
N PRO A 106 16.89 -9.97 5.06
CA PRO A 106 18.03 -9.85 5.96
C PRO A 106 18.55 -8.40 6.02
N ALA A 107 18.56 -7.81 7.21
CA ALA A 107 18.91 -6.40 7.41
C ALA A 107 20.38 -6.09 7.07
N ASP A 108 21.28 -7.05 7.28
CA ASP A 108 22.70 -6.96 6.99
C ASP A 108 22.99 -6.76 5.49
N ILE A 109 22.15 -7.29 4.60
CA ILE A 109 22.27 -7.08 3.16
C ILE A 109 22.12 -5.59 2.83
N PHE A 110 21.14 -4.93 3.44
CA PHE A 110 20.93 -3.49 3.23
C PHE A 110 22.04 -2.66 3.86
N ALA A 111 22.43 -2.97 5.10
CA ALA A 111 23.50 -2.28 5.80
C ALA A 111 24.83 -2.37 5.03
N SER A 112 25.23 -3.57 4.58
CA SER A 112 26.47 -3.79 3.84
C SER A 112 26.49 -3.14 2.44
N ARG A 113 25.32 -2.77 1.92
CA ARG A 113 25.17 -2.10 0.63
C ARG A 113 24.97 -0.58 0.76
N GLY A 114 25.08 -0.02 1.95
CA GLY A 114 24.88 1.40 2.19
C GLY A 114 23.44 1.85 1.93
N ILE A 115 22.44 1.01 2.22
CA ILE A 115 21.02 1.30 2.04
C ILE A 115 20.38 1.62 3.39
N ALA A 116 19.80 2.79 3.52
CA ALA A 116 19.05 3.20 4.71
C ALA A 116 17.78 2.36 4.87
N GLN A 117 17.41 2.06 6.11
CA GLN A 117 16.25 1.25 6.43
C GLN A 117 15.23 2.10 7.20
N ILE A 118 13.99 2.14 6.71
CA ILE A 118 12.92 2.99 7.19
C ILE A 118 11.74 2.10 7.63
N PRO A 119 11.59 1.78 8.92
CA PRO A 119 10.45 1.01 9.40
C PRO A 119 9.14 1.75 9.20
N PHE A 120 8.17 1.15 8.56
CA PHE A 120 6.79 1.64 8.55
C PHE A 120 5.97 0.91 9.59
N ASN A 121 5.63 1.62 10.67
CA ASN A 121 4.72 1.11 11.69
C ASN A 121 3.27 1.34 11.25
N TYR A 122 2.70 0.39 10.56
CA TYR A 122 1.35 0.47 10.02
C TYR A 122 0.28 0.65 11.10
N GLY A 123 0.55 0.20 12.34
CA GLY A 123 -0.36 0.39 13.48
C GLY A 123 -0.57 1.86 13.88
N ASN A 124 0.33 2.78 13.48
CA ASN A 124 0.09 4.21 13.65
C ASN A 124 -1.11 4.71 12.83
N VAL A 125 -1.48 4.00 11.77
CA VAL A 125 -2.55 4.36 10.84
C VAL A 125 -3.78 3.49 11.06
N MET A 126 -3.60 2.18 11.05
CA MET A 126 -4.65 1.19 11.19
C MET A 126 -4.06 -0.13 11.70
N ALA A 127 -4.73 -0.75 12.65
CA ALA A 127 -4.34 -2.05 13.20
C ALA A 127 -4.41 -3.15 12.13
N TRP A 128 -3.63 -4.23 12.32
CA TRP A 128 -3.64 -5.41 11.46
C TRP A 128 -5.02 -6.07 11.38
N GLN A 129 -5.72 -6.14 12.50
CA GLN A 129 -7.14 -6.51 12.62
C GLN A 129 -7.94 -5.25 12.94
N GLN A 130 -8.22 -4.46 11.90
CA GLN A 130 -8.92 -3.20 12.09
C GLN A 130 -10.30 -3.40 12.75
N LYS A 131 -10.66 -2.45 13.59
CA LYS A 131 -12.02 -2.27 14.11
C LYS A 131 -12.64 -1.11 13.37
N ARG A 132 -13.40 -1.39 12.32
CA ARG A 132 -13.98 -0.39 11.41
C ARG A 132 -14.59 0.79 12.19
N GLY A 133 -14.19 2.00 11.81
CA GLY A 133 -14.63 3.23 12.48
C GLY A 133 -13.86 3.62 13.74
N ASN A 134 -12.98 2.75 14.28
CA ASN A 134 -12.25 3.01 15.53
C ASN A 134 -10.72 3.06 15.36
N GLU A 135 -10.24 3.12 14.13
CA GLU A 135 -8.82 3.20 13.84
C GLU A 135 -8.29 4.64 13.89
N PRO A 136 -6.98 4.86 14.08
CA PRO A 136 -6.39 6.20 14.07
C PRO A 136 -6.78 7.03 12.84
N ILE A 137 -6.78 6.44 11.64
CA ILE A 137 -7.17 7.12 10.40
C ILE A 137 -8.64 7.54 10.39
N ASN A 138 -9.54 6.82 11.08
CA ASN A 138 -10.96 7.17 11.11
C ASN A 138 -11.23 8.46 11.91
N LYS A 139 -10.29 8.91 12.75
CA LYS A 139 -10.38 10.22 13.41
C LYS A 139 -10.26 11.36 12.41
N LEU A 140 -9.41 11.18 11.37
CA LEU A 140 -9.22 12.15 10.31
C LEU A 140 -10.32 12.03 9.27
N TYR A 141 -10.71 10.80 8.94
CA TYR A 141 -11.65 10.46 7.86
C TYR A 141 -12.79 9.56 8.39
N PRO A 142 -13.74 10.10 9.18
CA PRO A 142 -14.80 9.31 9.81
C PRO A 142 -15.76 8.65 8.81
N ASN A 143 -15.82 9.14 7.57
CA ASN A 143 -16.67 8.59 6.53
C ASN A 143 -16.06 7.36 5.83
N LEU A 144 -14.77 7.06 6.06
CA LEU A 144 -14.07 5.96 5.40
C LEU A 144 -14.08 4.66 6.24
N VAL A 145 -15.19 4.38 6.93
CA VAL A 145 -15.32 3.21 7.81
C VAL A 145 -15.33 1.87 7.07
N HIS A 146 -15.72 1.87 5.79
CA HIS A 146 -15.82 0.66 4.97
C HIS A 146 -14.56 0.36 4.16
N MET A 147 -13.55 1.25 4.22
CA MET A 147 -12.30 1.05 3.51
C MET A 147 -11.51 -0.15 4.02
N GLY A 148 -10.76 -0.80 3.14
CA GLY A 148 -9.80 -1.82 3.51
C GLY A 148 -8.53 -1.22 4.10
N ALA A 149 -7.84 -1.99 4.94
CA ALA A 149 -6.59 -1.55 5.55
C ALA A 149 -5.50 -1.23 4.52
N TYR A 150 -5.51 -1.89 3.35
CA TYR A 150 -4.51 -1.60 2.30
C TYR A 150 -4.59 -0.18 1.75
N ALA A 151 -5.78 0.40 1.62
CA ALA A 151 -5.90 1.81 1.24
C ALA A 151 -5.38 2.74 2.34
N ALA A 152 -5.72 2.45 3.61
CA ALA A 152 -5.24 3.20 4.76
C ALA A 152 -3.72 3.13 4.91
N TRP A 153 -3.14 1.94 4.81
CA TRP A 153 -1.70 1.75 4.91
C TRP A 153 -0.93 2.37 3.75
N SER A 154 -1.46 2.30 2.53
CA SER A 154 -0.89 3.00 1.37
C SER A 154 -0.88 4.52 1.57
N TRP A 155 -1.96 5.06 2.12
CA TRP A 155 -2.00 6.47 2.54
C TRP A 155 -0.94 6.77 3.59
N GLY A 156 -0.79 5.91 4.61
CA GLY A 156 0.20 6.08 5.66
C GLY A 156 1.64 6.09 5.15
N VAL A 157 1.97 5.19 4.20
CA VAL A 157 3.28 5.18 3.54
C VAL A 157 3.53 6.49 2.80
N SER A 158 2.53 7.01 2.08
CA SER A 158 2.65 8.30 1.41
C SER A 158 2.89 9.45 2.39
N ARG A 159 2.24 9.43 3.56
CA ARG A 159 2.48 10.45 4.61
C ARG A 159 3.86 10.32 5.25
N LEU A 160 4.36 9.07 5.41
CA LEU A 160 5.75 8.87 5.84
C LEU A 160 6.74 9.48 4.86
N ILE A 161 6.54 9.29 3.56
CA ILE A 161 7.39 9.88 2.51
C ILE A 161 7.30 11.40 2.53
N ASP A 162 6.10 11.98 2.65
CA ASP A 162 5.93 13.43 2.80
C ASP A 162 6.74 13.98 3.98
N GLY A 163 6.68 13.28 5.13
CA GLY A 163 7.45 13.67 6.31
C GLY A 163 8.96 13.61 6.09
N MET A 164 9.45 12.59 5.41
CA MET A 164 10.87 12.50 5.04
C MET A 164 11.30 13.66 4.13
N GLU A 165 10.49 14.04 3.16
CA GLU A 165 10.74 15.16 2.25
C GLU A 165 10.79 16.49 3.00
N LEU A 166 9.92 16.69 3.99
CA LEU A 166 9.90 17.90 4.82
C LEU A 166 11.19 18.09 5.64
N VAL A 167 11.84 16.99 6.02
CA VAL A 167 13.09 17.02 6.81
C VAL A 167 14.32 16.63 5.97
N ALA A 168 14.25 16.72 4.65
CA ALA A 168 15.30 16.28 3.73
C ALA A 168 16.67 16.93 3.95
N LYS A 169 16.72 18.12 4.60
CA LYS A 169 17.98 18.81 4.95
C LYS A 169 18.75 18.06 6.05
N ASP A 170 18.03 17.38 6.93
CA ASP A 170 18.58 16.69 8.09
C ASP A 170 18.61 15.17 7.90
N LEU A 171 17.89 14.66 6.89
CA LEU A 171 17.76 13.25 6.56
C LEU A 171 18.43 12.94 5.22
N PRO A 172 19.64 12.33 5.20
CA PRO A 172 20.45 12.16 3.99
C PRO A 172 19.96 10.97 3.12
N ILE A 173 18.73 11.02 2.62
CA ILE A 173 18.11 10.00 1.74
C ILE A 173 18.09 10.48 0.30
N ASP A 174 18.40 9.59 -0.64
CA ASP A 174 18.16 9.78 -2.07
C ASP A 174 16.72 9.37 -2.41
N PHE A 175 15.82 10.33 -2.49
CA PHE A 175 14.40 10.10 -2.81
C PHE A 175 14.14 9.53 -4.21
N LYS A 176 15.13 9.56 -5.11
CA LYS A 176 15.03 8.91 -6.42
C LYS A 176 15.31 7.42 -6.36
N ARG A 177 15.90 6.93 -5.26
CA ARG A 177 16.23 5.52 -5.02
C ARG A 177 15.52 5.00 -3.77
N LEU A 178 14.20 5.19 -3.72
CA LEU A 178 13.35 4.73 -2.64
C LEU A 178 12.69 3.42 -3.03
N ALA A 179 12.86 2.41 -2.19
CA ALA A 179 12.22 1.09 -2.33
C ALA A 179 11.22 0.85 -1.20
N ILE A 180 10.32 -0.11 -1.41
CA ILE A 180 9.44 -0.65 -0.36
C ILE A 180 9.49 -2.18 -0.37
N THR A 181 9.39 -2.80 0.81
CA THR A 181 9.38 -4.26 0.94
C THR A 181 8.51 -4.76 2.08
N GLY A 182 7.95 -5.96 1.88
CA GLY A 182 7.20 -6.71 2.87
C GLY A 182 6.92 -8.12 2.39
N CYS A 183 6.50 -9.01 3.29
CA CYS A 183 6.18 -10.41 3.01
C CYS A 183 4.73 -10.73 3.40
N SER A 184 4.06 -11.59 2.64
CA SER A 184 2.68 -12.02 2.87
C SER A 184 1.72 -10.82 2.88
N PHE A 185 0.94 -10.58 3.94
CA PHE A 185 0.08 -9.38 4.04
C PHE A 185 0.87 -8.08 3.88
N ALA A 186 2.09 -8.02 4.40
CA ALA A 186 2.98 -6.88 4.22
C ALA A 186 3.54 -6.78 2.78
N GLY A 187 3.62 -7.91 2.06
CA GLY A 187 3.90 -7.95 0.63
C GLY A 187 2.79 -7.31 -0.20
N LYS A 188 1.51 -7.61 0.12
CA LYS A 188 0.35 -6.92 -0.46
C LYS A 188 0.40 -5.40 -0.14
N MET A 189 0.70 -5.05 1.11
CA MET A 189 0.82 -3.64 1.53
C MET A 189 1.91 -2.91 0.73
N ALA A 190 3.07 -3.52 0.54
CA ALA A 190 4.15 -2.95 -0.27
C ALA A 190 3.71 -2.75 -1.72
N LEU A 191 3.00 -3.73 -2.29
CA LEU A 191 2.49 -3.68 -3.66
C LEU A 191 1.50 -2.54 -3.86
N PHE A 192 0.48 -2.43 -2.99
CA PHE A 192 -0.51 -1.36 -3.07
C PHE A 192 0.12 0.02 -2.80
N ALA A 193 1.01 0.13 -1.81
CA ALA A 193 1.69 1.39 -1.54
C ALA A 193 2.51 1.88 -2.74
N ALA A 194 3.26 0.98 -3.39
CA ALA A 194 4.04 1.31 -4.59
C ALA A 194 3.15 1.63 -5.80
N ALA A 195 2.00 0.94 -5.95
CA ALA A 195 1.07 1.21 -7.04
C ALA A 195 0.42 2.60 -6.93
N PHE A 196 0.23 3.10 -5.71
CA PHE A 196 -0.45 4.37 -5.43
C PHE A 196 0.50 5.50 -4.97
N ASP A 197 1.82 5.34 -5.08
CA ASP A 197 2.80 6.40 -4.82
C ASP A 197 4.02 6.28 -5.75
N GLU A 198 4.08 7.12 -6.76
CA GLU A 198 5.11 7.09 -7.81
C GLU A 198 6.53 7.45 -7.32
N ARG A 199 6.66 7.96 -6.10
CA ARG A 199 7.98 8.22 -5.48
C ARG A 199 8.69 6.92 -5.11
N ILE A 200 7.98 5.79 -5.05
CA ILE A 200 8.54 4.47 -4.80
C ILE A 200 9.04 3.88 -6.11
N ALA A 201 10.36 3.89 -6.30
CA ALA A 201 11.00 3.44 -7.53
C ALA A 201 11.11 1.91 -7.66
N LEU A 202 11.07 1.17 -6.53
CA LEU A 202 11.20 -0.29 -6.50
C LEU A 202 10.28 -0.89 -5.43
N CYS A 203 9.49 -1.88 -5.83
CA CYS A 203 8.68 -2.69 -4.92
C CYS A 203 9.19 -4.13 -4.87
N ILE A 204 9.44 -4.64 -3.65
CA ILE A 204 9.80 -6.03 -3.39
C ILE A 204 8.66 -6.66 -2.59
N ALA A 205 7.62 -7.08 -3.30
CA ALA A 205 6.43 -7.70 -2.72
C ALA A 205 6.63 -9.21 -2.59
N GLN A 206 7.18 -9.66 -1.46
CA GLN A 206 7.44 -11.07 -1.22
C GLN A 206 6.14 -11.81 -0.90
N GLU A 207 5.90 -12.94 -1.57
CA GLU A 207 4.80 -13.89 -1.27
C GLU A 207 3.45 -13.19 -0.99
N SER A 208 3.13 -12.19 -1.80
CA SER A 208 1.93 -11.36 -1.57
C SER A 208 0.60 -12.10 -1.77
N GLY A 209 0.62 -13.27 -2.41
CA GLY A 209 -0.52 -14.20 -2.47
C GLY A 209 -1.75 -13.64 -3.20
N GLY A 210 -2.91 -14.25 -2.93
CA GLY A 210 -4.21 -13.86 -3.50
C GLY A 210 -4.64 -12.46 -3.05
N GLY A 211 -5.10 -11.63 -3.98
CA GLY A 211 -5.37 -10.19 -3.72
C GLY A 211 -4.11 -9.34 -3.62
N GLY A 212 -2.95 -9.90 -3.95
CA GLY A 212 -1.69 -9.24 -4.17
C GLY A 212 -1.23 -9.47 -5.61
N ALA A 213 -0.04 -10.06 -5.81
CA ALA A 213 0.46 -10.37 -7.15
C ALA A 213 -0.23 -11.57 -7.81
N ALA A 214 -0.86 -12.45 -7.03
CA ALA A 214 -1.55 -13.63 -7.56
C ALA A 214 -3.03 -13.34 -7.79
N ALA A 215 -3.49 -13.62 -9.01
CA ALA A 215 -4.91 -13.52 -9.34
C ALA A 215 -5.70 -14.67 -8.67
N ARG A 216 -6.64 -14.33 -7.80
CA ARG A 216 -7.47 -15.32 -7.06
C ARG A 216 -8.16 -16.30 -7.98
N ARG A 217 -8.73 -15.82 -9.07
CA ARG A 217 -9.44 -16.63 -10.08
C ARG A 217 -8.61 -17.79 -10.65
N VAL A 218 -7.31 -17.57 -10.89
CA VAL A 218 -6.40 -18.60 -11.42
C VAL A 218 -5.83 -19.47 -10.31
N SER A 219 -5.50 -18.86 -9.18
CA SER A 219 -4.89 -19.55 -8.04
C SER A 219 -5.77 -20.68 -7.51
N GLU A 220 -7.08 -20.52 -7.53
CA GLU A 220 -8.04 -21.49 -6.99
C GLU A 220 -7.98 -22.84 -7.71
N THR A 221 -7.61 -22.86 -8.98
CA THR A 221 -7.43 -24.09 -9.76
C THR A 221 -6.18 -24.89 -9.36
N LEU A 222 -5.26 -24.29 -8.61
CA LEU A 222 -3.98 -24.89 -8.21
C LEU A 222 -4.01 -25.56 -6.82
N GLY A 223 -5.18 -25.64 -6.16
CA GLY A 223 -5.35 -26.34 -4.89
C GLY A 223 -5.36 -25.41 -3.66
N LYS A 224 -4.49 -25.65 -2.67
CA LYS A 224 -4.49 -24.90 -1.40
C LYS A 224 -3.93 -23.50 -1.57
N VAL A 225 -4.76 -22.56 -1.97
CA VAL A 225 -4.41 -21.15 -2.18
C VAL A 225 -5.21 -20.23 -1.26
N GLU A 226 -4.77 -18.99 -1.12
CA GLU A 226 -5.52 -17.94 -0.44
C GLU A 226 -6.74 -17.56 -1.30
N THR A 227 -7.93 -17.89 -0.79
CA THR A 227 -9.20 -17.48 -1.39
C THR A 227 -9.75 -16.24 -0.69
N LEU A 228 -10.78 -15.63 -1.27
CA LEU A 228 -11.43 -14.47 -0.65
C LEU A 228 -12.03 -14.81 0.72
N GLY A 229 -12.61 -16.00 0.88
CA GLY A 229 -13.15 -16.47 2.16
C GLY A 229 -12.10 -16.87 3.21
N LYS A 230 -10.82 -17.00 2.82
CA LYS A 230 -9.70 -17.40 3.68
C LYS A 230 -8.69 -16.29 3.95
N THR A 231 -8.91 -15.09 3.44
CA THR A 231 -8.09 -13.91 3.74
C THR A 231 -8.72 -13.11 4.89
N SER A 232 -7.96 -12.18 5.47
CA SER A 232 -8.52 -11.28 6.50
C SER A 232 -9.44 -10.25 5.87
N HIS A 233 -10.68 -10.22 6.33
CA HIS A 233 -11.72 -9.32 5.83
C HIS A 233 -11.39 -7.84 6.08
N GLU A 234 -10.65 -7.57 7.13
CA GLU A 234 -10.26 -6.23 7.54
C GLU A 234 -9.30 -5.56 6.55
N TRP A 235 -8.59 -6.35 5.75
CA TRP A 235 -7.58 -5.82 4.82
C TRP A 235 -8.18 -5.18 3.57
N PHE A 236 -9.39 -5.59 3.20
CA PHE A 236 -10.09 -5.19 1.99
C PHE A 236 -11.37 -4.42 2.32
N MET A 237 -12.03 -3.89 1.30
CA MET A 237 -13.35 -3.27 1.48
C MET A 237 -14.36 -4.28 2.04
N GLU A 238 -15.23 -3.80 2.92
CA GLU A 238 -16.29 -4.63 3.49
C GLU A 238 -17.19 -5.25 2.41
N SER A 239 -17.52 -4.47 1.38
CA SER A 239 -18.36 -4.91 0.27
C SER A 239 -17.77 -6.06 -0.55
N LEU A 240 -16.44 -6.24 -0.55
CA LEU A 240 -15.79 -7.31 -1.29
C LEU A 240 -16.21 -8.70 -0.78
N PHE A 241 -16.50 -8.83 0.50
CA PHE A 241 -16.77 -10.13 1.14
C PHE A 241 -18.17 -10.69 0.89
N GLN A 242 -19.06 -9.93 0.26
CA GLN A 242 -20.28 -10.51 -0.31
C GLN A 242 -19.97 -11.61 -1.35
N PHE A 243 -18.75 -11.59 -1.92
CA PHE A 243 -18.26 -12.58 -2.88
C PHE A 243 -17.46 -13.73 -2.24
N SER A 244 -17.39 -13.81 -0.91
CA SER A 244 -16.53 -14.77 -0.22
C SER A 244 -17.10 -16.19 -0.13
N ASN A 245 -18.39 -16.39 -0.38
CA ASN A 245 -19.09 -17.66 -0.27
C ASN A 245 -19.35 -18.25 -1.65
N ASP A 246 -18.29 -18.81 -2.26
CA ASP A 246 -18.37 -19.65 -3.47
C ASP A 246 -19.07 -19.01 -4.69
N VAL A 247 -19.00 -17.72 -4.81
CA VAL A 247 -19.38 -17.08 -6.07
C VAL A 247 -18.20 -17.13 -7.02
N PRO A 248 -18.38 -17.61 -8.26
CA PRO A 248 -17.34 -17.92 -9.21
C PRO A 248 -16.48 -16.74 -9.65
#